data_53a2b0dca7fac7ab907f046a508fe680
#
_entry.id   53a2b0dca7fac7ab907f046a508fe680
#
_cell.length_a   1.000
_cell.length_b   1.000
_cell.length_c   1.000
_cell.angle_alpha   90.00
_cell.angle_beta   90.00
_cell.angle_gamma   90.00
#
_symmetry.space_group_name_H-M   'P 1'
#
loop_
_entity.id
_entity.type
_entity.pdbx_description
1 polymer ?
#
loop_
_entity_poly.entity_id
_entity_poly.type
_entity_poly.pdbx_seq_one_letter_code
_entity_poly.pdbx_strand_id
1 'polypeptide(L)'
;MEKGRLPNMARMAETGLFTPLLTVNPPQSPVAWAGMATGLSAGSHGVFDFILANPKTYLPGLSILRPARPEPGTSGPAFAAPFSGTPFWEAAADAGVSATCLRWPLTFPAAPGKAATLAGLGAPDVKGKLGNYVFFTDRPQIGAEPARGQTVVLEFQDGEARTAIEGPVIAVLGKRRPVTVPLTVIRRDDGLVLKTAAREERLAPGAWSGFFPVLFDLGRGVKRAALTRFFLTSLSPLALYMGPLQLDPADPAFALTNPAGYASELADALGAPYATLGMPEETKGLSEDRLSDEAFLTMCEEITLEREKMFDFELGRFREGLFACVFDTSDRIQHMFWRLRDTRHPLYDPALAAKLGPVIDEHYRRMDAVMGRALSACDGETALLVCSDHGFASYSRSLNLNAWLALHGYMVLKDHDPNDSGELFQFVDWSRTRAYAVGFGSLRLNLAGRERDGIVRLGEESSALAREIAARLTGLRDADGAEAVAKVHFREDIMSGPLLPEAPELIVGCRPPFRVSWTTAIG
;
A
#
# COMPACT_ATOMS: atom_id res chain seq x y z
N MET A 1 7.95 -25.73 7.55
CA MET A 1 9.19 -26.51 7.67
C MET A 1 8.94 -27.83 8.38
N GLU A 2 8.51 -27.86 9.64
CA GLU A 2 8.34 -29.09 10.47
C GLU A 2 7.46 -30.20 9.84
N LYS A 3 6.50 -29.85 8.98
CA LYS A 3 5.66 -30.82 8.25
C LYS A 3 6.21 -31.22 6.87
N GLY A 4 7.47 -30.91 6.56
CA GLY A 4 8.11 -31.22 5.26
C GLY A 4 7.52 -30.50 4.04
N ARG A 5 6.68 -29.48 4.25
CA ARG A 5 5.99 -28.77 3.15
C ARG A 5 6.78 -27.60 2.56
N LEU A 6 7.88 -27.21 3.19
CA LEU A 6 8.78 -26.13 2.79
C LEU A 6 10.23 -26.65 2.82
N PRO A 7 10.61 -27.53 1.87
CA PRO A 7 11.90 -28.22 1.92
C PRO A 7 13.11 -27.29 1.70
N ASN A 8 12.98 -26.25 0.89
CA ASN A 8 14.08 -25.31 0.62
C ASN A 8 14.34 -24.39 1.81
N MET A 9 13.28 -23.90 2.47
CA MET A 9 13.38 -23.16 3.73
C MET A 9 13.97 -24.03 4.84
N ALA A 10 13.57 -25.31 4.93
CA ALA A 10 14.14 -26.25 5.89
C ALA A 10 15.63 -26.44 5.64
N ARG A 11 16.04 -26.70 4.38
CA ARG A 11 17.45 -26.84 4.00
C ARG A 11 18.25 -25.58 4.35
N MET A 12 17.72 -24.39 4.06
CA MET A 12 18.40 -23.14 4.40
C MET A 12 18.57 -22.96 5.91
N ALA A 13 17.56 -23.36 6.70
CA ALA A 13 17.62 -23.31 8.15
C ALA A 13 18.64 -24.32 8.75
N GLU A 14 18.82 -25.48 8.10
CA GLU A 14 19.78 -26.51 8.51
C GLU A 14 21.23 -26.16 8.15
N THR A 15 21.46 -25.51 7.01
CA THR A 15 22.79 -25.20 6.49
C THR A 15 23.27 -23.78 6.78
N GLY A 16 22.38 -22.90 7.22
CA GLY A 16 22.65 -21.49 7.51
C GLY A 16 22.17 -21.08 8.90
N LEU A 17 21.75 -19.83 9.01
CA LEU A 17 21.18 -19.27 10.23
C LEU A 17 19.68 -19.03 10.04
N PHE A 18 18.84 -19.58 10.92
CA PHE A 18 17.43 -19.26 11.01
C PHE A 18 17.12 -18.70 12.40
N THR A 19 16.67 -17.45 12.47
CA THR A 19 16.40 -16.77 13.73
C THR A 19 15.21 -15.83 13.60
N PRO A 20 14.44 -15.62 14.69
CA PRO A 20 13.43 -14.57 14.73
C PRO A 20 14.07 -13.20 14.50
N LEU A 21 13.48 -12.40 13.61
CA LEU A 21 13.85 -11.01 13.38
C LEU A 21 12.81 -10.12 14.06
N LEU A 22 13.26 -9.32 15.05
CA LEU A 22 12.40 -8.32 15.67
C LEU A 22 12.19 -7.17 14.68
N THR A 23 10.92 -6.86 14.41
CA THR A 23 10.59 -5.71 13.59
C THR A 23 10.65 -4.39 14.39
N VAL A 24 10.50 -3.27 13.69
CA VAL A 24 10.52 -1.92 14.26
C VAL A 24 9.20 -1.58 14.99
N ASN A 25 9.19 -0.44 15.68
CA ASN A 25 7.97 0.12 16.27
C ASN A 25 7.69 1.53 15.69
N PRO A 26 6.49 1.73 15.09
CA PRO A 26 5.43 0.75 14.88
C PRO A 26 5.82 -0.32 13.85
N PRO A 27 5.26 -1.56 13.94
CA PRO A 27 5.59 -2.66 13.04
C PRO A 27 4.88 -2.50 11.68
N GLN A 28 5.22 -1.44 10.97
CA GLN A 28 4.62 -1.04 9.70
C GLN A 28 5.63 -1.15 8.56
N SER A 29 5.18 -1.71 7.43
CA SER A 29 6.03 -1.91 6.25
C SER A 29 6.84 -0.68 5.85
N PRO A 30 6.30 0.55 5.79
CA PRO A 30 7.10 1.71 5.42
C PRO A 30 8.27 1.97 6.38
N VAL A 31 8.07 1.78 7.67
CA VAL A 31 9.11 2.02 8.69
C VAL A 31 10.18 0.94 8.64
N ALA A 32 9.76 -0.34 8.55
CA ALA A 32 10.67 -1.47 8.50
C ALA A 32 11.50 -1.46 7.21
N TRP A 33 10.88 -1.30 6.04
CA TRP A 33 11.58 -1.29 4.76
C TRP A 33 12.53 -0.10 4.59
N ALA A 34 12.18 1.10 5.12
CA ALA A 34 13.10 2.23 5.14
C ALA A 34 14.32 1.96 6.03
N GLY A 35 14.10 1.38 7.22
CA GLY A 35 15.18 0.95 8.11
C GLY A 35 16.08 -0.11 7.50
N MET A 36 15.51 -1.13 6.86
CA MET A 36 16.27 -2.20 6.18
C MET A 36 17.02 -1.66 4.96
N ALA A 37 16.47 -0.72 4.21
CA ALA A 37 17.14 -0.11 3.07
C ALA A 37 18.37 0.70 3.47
N THR A 38 18.31 1.41 4.59
CA THR A 38 19.31 2.43 4.95
C THR A 38 20.20 2.06 6.14
N GLY A 39 19.79 1.05 6.93
CA GLY A 39 20.42 0.77 8.23
C GLY A 39 20.16 1.85 9.28
N LEU A 40 19.24 2.78 9.03
CA LEU A 40 18.97 3.92 9.90
C LEU A 40 17.73 3.70 10.77
N SER A 41 17.69 4.36 11.92
CA SER A 41 16.50 4.47 12.76
C SER A 41 15.46 5.41 12.13
N ALA A 42 14.18 5.25 12.50
CA ALA A 42 13.08 6.10 12.05
C ALA A 42 13.33 7.61 12.28
N GLY A 43 13.99 7.96 13.38
CA GLY A 43 14.41 9.34 13.65
C GLY A 43 15.51 9.88 12.73
N SER A 44 16.09 9.05 11.88
CA SER A 44 17.07 9.45 10.85
C SER A 44 16.48 9.37 9.45
N HIS A 45 15.76 8.28 9.10
CA HIS A 45 15.17 8.15 7.76
C HIS A 45 13.82 8.89 7.60
N GLY A 46 13.16 9.32 8.69
CA GLY A 46 11.99 10.21 8.67
C GLY A 46 10.66 9.52 8.29
N VAL A 47 10.58 8.20 8.35
CA VAL A 47 9.34 7.43 8.17
C VAL A 47 8.93 6.88 9.53
N PHE A 48 7.85 7.40 10.10
CA PHE A 48 7.43 7.09 11.47
C PHE A 48 6.23 6.16 11.56
N ASP A 49 5.42 6.09 10.48
CA ASP A 49 4.21 5.28 10.38
C ASP A 49 3.81 5.16 8.91
N PHE A 50 2.79 4.38 8.59
CA PHE A 50 2.18 4.32 7.27
C PHE A 50 1.50 5.65 6.91
N ILE A 51 0.87 6.28 7.91
CA ILE A 51 0.18 7.56 7.79
C ILE A 51 0.89 8.58 8.68
N LEU A 52 1.35 9.66 8.07
CA LEU A 52 2.03 10.76 8.76
C LEU A 52 1.07 11.92 8.98
N ALA A 53 1.16 12.57 10.14
CA ALA A 53 0.48 13.82 10.38
C ALA A 53 1.26 15.00 9.79
N ASN A 54 0.56 15.91 9.11
CA ASN A 54 1.13 17.20 8.75
C ASN A 54 0.89 18.19 9.91
N PRO A 55 1.92 18.63 10.64
CA PRO A 55 1.73 19.47 11.82
C PRO A 55 1.18 20.86 11.49
N LYS A 56 1.26 21.31 10.22
CA LYS A 56 0.74 22.62 9.80
C LYS A 56 -0.73 22.59 9.39
N THR A 57 -1.26 21.44 9.01
CA THR A 57 -2.65 21.29 8.57
C THR A 57 -3.44 20.31 9.42
N TYR A 58 -2.78 19.49 10.22
CA TYR A 58 -3.29 18.31 10.95
C TYR A 58 -3.82 17.19 10.03
N LEU A 59 -3.78 17.38 8.72
CA LEU A 59 -4.26 16.39 7.78
C LEU A 59 -3.29 15.20 7.71
N PRO A 60 -3.81 13.98 7.63
CA PRO A 60 -3.00 12.80 7.41
C PRO A 60 -2.46 12.76 5.98
N GLY A 61 -1.28 12.22 5.81
CA GLY A 61 -0.64 11.95 4.53
C GLY A 61 0.01 10.58 4.52
N LEU A 62 0.15 9.98 3.34
CA LEU A 62 0.81 8.69 3.20
C LEU A 62 2.33 8.85 3.25
N SER A 63 3.02 7.99 4.00
CA SER A 63 4.48 7.98 4.04
C SER A 63 5.12 7.40 2.78
N ILE A 64 4.38 6.53 2.07
CA ILE A 64 4.88 5.79 0.90
C ILE A 64 4.85 6.59 -0.42
N LEU A 65 4.13 7.69 -0.47
CA LEU A 65 4.01 8.55 -1.65
C LEU A 65 3.99 10.02 -1.21
N ARG A 66 5.10 10.72 -1.36
CA ARG A 66 5.25 12.12 -0.92
C ARG A 66 5.08 13.09 -2.08
N PRO A 67 3.99 13.86 -2.14
CA PRO A 67 3.86 14.93 -3.13
C PRO A 67 4.95 16.00 -2.92
N ALA A 68 5.51 16.46 -4.03
CA ALA A 68 6.46 17.58 -4.08
C ALA A 68 5.89 18.74 -4.88
N ARG A 69 6.53 19.90 -4.78
CA ARG A 69 6.23 21.02 -5.68
C ARG A 69 6.81 20.69 -7.06
N PRO A 70 6.02 20.80 -8.15
CA PRO A 70 6.55 20.66 -9.48
C PRO A 70 7.64 21.71 -9.73
N GLU A 71 8.66 21.34 -10.48
CA GLU A 71 9.64 22.33 -10.96
C GLU A 71 9.00 23.35 -11.89
N PRO A 72 9.49 24.59 -11.92
CA PRO A 72 9.00 25.60 -12.84
C PRO A 72 9.04 25.11 -14.28
N GLY A 73 7.91 25.18 -14.97
CA GLY A 73 7.78 24.74 -16.37
C GLY A 73 7.39 23.28 -16.55
N THR A 74 7.32 22.48 -15.49
CA THR A 74 6.80 21.10 -15.56
C THR A 74 5.29 21.07 -15.33
N SER A 75 4.59 20.16 -16.00
CA SER A 75 3.14 19.96 -15.84
C SER A 75 2.89 18.59 -15.20
N GLY A 76 2.01 18.54 -14.20
CA GLY A 76 1.60 17.31 -13.54
C GLY A 76 2.09 17.19 -12.09
N PRO A 77 1.77 16.08 -11.41
CA PRO A 77 2.23 15.82 -10.05
C PRO A 77 3.74 15.57 -10.02
N ALA A 78 4.39 16.09 -8.99
CA ALA A 78 5.79 15.80 -8.67
C ALA A 78 5.87 15.06 -7.32
N PHE A 79 6.92 14.29 -7.15
CA PHE A 79 7.10 13.45 -5.97
C PHE A 79 8.52 13.59 -5.42
N ALA A 80 8.64 13.48 -4.10
CA ALA A 80 9.91 13.44 -3.39
C ALA A 80 10.19 12.02 -2.89
N ALA A 81 11.46 11.70 -2.67
CA ALA A 81 11.86 10.46 -2.02
C ALA A 81 11.15 10.30 -0.66
N PRO A 82 10.57 9.13 -0.36
CA PRO A 82 9.82 8.92 0.87
C PRO A 82 10.67 8.92 2.15
N PHE A 83 11.95 8.57 2.06
CA PHE A 83 12.87 8.49 3.19
C PHE A 83 14.20 9.19 2.90
N SER A 84 14.95 9.48 3.96
CA SER A 84 16.31 10.00 3.92
C SER A 84 17.34 8.90 4.14
N GLY A 85 18.57 9.12 3.67
CA GLY A 85 19.66 8.16 3.75
C GLY A 85 19.94 7.45 2.43
N THR A 86 21.14 6.88 2.30
CA THR A 86 21.57 6.12 1.12
C THR A 86 21.16 4.66 1.29
N PRO A 87 20.34 4.10 0.39
CA PRO A 87 19.97 2.70 0.49
C PRO A 87 21.15 1.79 0.14
N PHE A 88 21.16 0.57 0.69
CA PHE A 88 22.30 -0.36 0.60
C PHE A 88 22.70 -0.70 -0.83
N TRP A 89 21.76 -0.74 -1.77
CA TRP A 89 22.05 -1.00 -3.19
C TRP A 89 22.81 0.17 -3.85
N GLU A 90 22.50 1.42 -3.51
CA GLU A 90 23.25 2.57 -3.99
C GLU A 90 24.62 2.68 -3.31
N ALA A 91 24.70 2.37 -2.01
CA ALA A 91 25.98 2.32 -1.30
C ALA A 91 26.93 1.25 -1.91
N ALA A 92 26.40 0.08 -2.27
CA ALA A 92 27.14 -0.96 -2.99
C ALA A 92 27.59 -0.47 -4.38
N ALA A 93 26.67 0.11 -5.15
CA ALA A 93 26.96 0.62 -6.48
C ALA A 93 27.97 1.78 -6.49
N ASP A 94 27.93 2.63 -5.48
CA ASP A 94 28.92 3.70 -5.29
C ASP A 94 30.31 3.15 -4.94
N ALA A 95 30.35 2.02 -4.26
CA ALA A 95 31.60 1.28 -3.98
C ALA A 95 32.11 0.44 -5.18
N GLY A 96 31.43 0.52 -6.33
CA GLY A 96 31.82 -0.21 -7.55
C GLY A 96 31.27 -1.63 -7.64
N VAL A 97 30.34 -2.02 -6.75
CA VAL A 97 29.65 -3.31 -6.76
C VAL A 97 28.39 -3.20 -7.59
N SER A 98 28.24 -4.04 -8.63
CA SER A 98 27.00 -4.09 -9.43
C SER A 98 25.80 -4.38 -8.54
N ALA A 99 24.70 -3.61 -8.69
CA ALA A 99 23.54 -3.78 -7.84
C ALA A 99 22.23 -3.67 -8.63
N THR A 100 21.33 -4.63 -8.39
CA THR A 100 19.97 -4.64 -8.92
C THR A 100 19.00 -4.79 -7.77
N CYS A 101 17.95 -3.95 -7.73
CA CYS A 101 16.94 -3.98 -6.69
C CYS A 101 15.52 -3.91 -7.29
N LEU A 102 14.77 -5.01 -7.17
CA LEU A 102 13.41 -5.13 -7.72
C LEU A 102 12.37 -4.92 -6.62
N ARG A 103 11.46 -3.97 -6.87
CA ARG A 103 10.24 -3.79 -6.09
C ARG A 103 10.44 -3.45 -4.61
N TRP A 104 11.61 -2.93 -4.21
CA TRP A 104 11.80 -2.50 -2.83
C TRP A 104 10.77 -1.42 -2.47
N PRO A 105 10.08 -1.53 -1.33
CA PRO A 105 9.12 -0.52 -0.88
C PRO A 105 9.74 0.87 -0.70
N LEU A 106 8.94 1.91 -0.91
CA LEU A 106 9.32 3.33 -0.75
C LEU A 106 10.44 3.80 -1.73
N THR A 107 10.62 3.13 -2.85
CA THR A 107 11.62 3.52 -3.86
C THR A 107 11.03 4.35 -5.02
N PHE A 108 9.79 4.83 -4.88
CA PHE A 108 9.21 5.76 -5.86
C PHE A 108 9.30 7.21 -5.36
N PRO A 109 9.68 8.17 -6.22
CA PRO A 109 10.21 7.99 -7.57
C PRO A 109 11.58 7.29 -7.54
N ALA A 110 11.86 6.47 -8.58
CA ALA A 110 13.17 5.86 -8.71
C ALA A 110 14.24 6.96 -8.80
N ALA A 111 15.13 6.98 -7.82
CA ALA A 111 16.18 7.98 -7.76
C ALA A 111 17.22 7.72 -8.85
N PRO A 112 17.75 8.75 -9.51
CA PRO A 112 18.93 8.61 -10.35
C PRO A 112 20.10 8.06 -9.52
N GLY A 113 20.73 7.00 -9.99
CA GLY A 113 21.82 6.31 -9.30
C GLY A 113 22.58 5.37 -10.22
N LYS A 114 23.45 4.56 -9.64
CA LYS A 114 24.24 3.54 -10.36
C LYS A 114 23.59 2.17 -10.33
N ALA A 115 22.75 1.88 -9.33
CA ALA A 115 22.03 0.63 -9.23
C ALA A 115 20.87 0.56 -10.22
N ALA A 116 20.58 -0.63 -10.76
CA ALA A 116 19.36 -0.88 -11.50
C ALA A 116 18.21 -1.07 -10.50
N THR A 117 17.14 -0.27 -10.62
CA THR A 117 16.04 -0.32 -9.66
C THR A 117 14.67 -0.30 -10.35
N LEU A 118 13.73 -1.11 -9.84
CA LEU A 118 12.30 -1.02 -10.14
C LEU A 118 11.55 -0.64 -8.86
N ALA A 119 10.81 0.47 -8.90
CA ALA A 119 10.07 0.95 -7.74
C ALA A 119 9.00 -0.04 -7.26
N GLY A 120 8.89 -0.18 -5.93
CA GLY A 120 7.92 -1.01 -5.24
C GLY A 120 6.75 -0.21 -4.65
N LEU A 121 6.34 -0.59 -3.43
CA LEU A 121 5.25 0.05 -2.68
C LEU A 121 5.43 1.57 -2.68
N GLY A 122 4.40 2.28 -3.13
CA GLY A 122 4.40 3.73 -3.32
C GLY A 122 4.38 4.16 -4.78
N ALA A 123 4.71 3.29 -5.76
CA ALA A 123 4.56 3.61 -7.18
C ALA A 123 3.08 3.93 -7.51
N PRO A 124 2.78 5.10 -8.06
CA PRO A 124 1.40 5.57 -8.26
C PRO A 124 0.78 5.04 -9.56
N ASP A 125 -0.52 5.31 -9.70
CA ASP A 125 -1.24 5.25 -10.96
C ASP A 125 -0.89 6.45 -11.88
N VAL A 126 -1.43 6.45 -13.11
CA VAL A 126 -1.20 7.56 -14.07
C VAL A 126 -1.74 8.91 -13.59
N LYS A 127 -2.63 8.93 -12.60
CA LYS A 127 -3.18 10.14 -11.96
C LYS A 127 -2.27 10.66 -10.83
N GLY A 128 -1.18 9.94 -10.51
CA GLY A 128 -0.28 10.25 -9.39
C GLY A 128 -0.86 9.91 -8.02
N LYS A 129 -1.74 8.90 -7.93
CA LYS A 129 -2.37 8.40 -6.70
C LYS A 129 -2.07 6.92 -6.51
N LEU A 130 -2.43 6.35 -5.36
CA LEU A 130 -2.24 4.90 -5.11
C LEU A 130 -3.19 3.99 -5.89
N GLY A 131 -4.01 4.56 -6.77
CA GLY A 131 -4.99 3.85 -7.57
C GLY A 131 -6.29 3.56 -6.82
N ASN A 132 -7.39 3.61 -7.57
CA ASN A 132 -8.72 3.19 -7.14
C ASN A 132 -9.40 2.46 -8.29
N TYR A 133 -10.27 1.53 -7.96
CA TYR A 133 -11.09 0.85 -8.93
C TYR A 133 -12.25 1.72 -9.43
N VAL A 134 -12.83 1.35 -10.58
CA VAL A 134 -14.14 1.84 -11.05
C VAL A 134 -15.04 0.63 -11.26
N PHE A 135 -16.27 0.71 -10.76
CA PHE A 135 -17.26 -0.34 -10.90
C PHE A 135 -18.41 0.15 -11.78
N PHE A 136 -18.69 -0.57 -12.86
CA PHE A 136 -19.77 -0.28 -13.79
C PHE A 136 -20.94 -1.22 -13.54
N THR A 137 -22.14 -0.68 -13.48
CA THR A 137 -23.37 -1.44 -13.27
C THR A 137 -24.52 -0.84 -14.08
N ASP A 138 -25.57 -1.61 -14.34
CA ASP A 138 -26.82 -1.14 -14.95
C ASP A 138 -27.92 -0.89 -13.92
N ARG A 139 -27.59 -0.95 -12.62
CA ARG A 139 -28.55 -0.67 -11.53
C ARG A 139 -28.05 0.47 -10.67
N PRO A 140 -28.94 1.43 -10.32
CA PRO A 140 -28.62 2.41 -9.31
C PRO A 140 -28.27 1.71 -7.98
N GLN A 141 -27.23 2.14 -7.33
CA GLN A 141 -26.94 1.65 -5.98
C GLN A 141 -27.95 2.22 -4.99
N ILE A 142 -28.56 1.32 -4.21
CA ILE A 142 -29.35 1.70 -3.03
C ILE A 142 -28.38 1.58 -1.84
N GLY A 143 -27.92 2.70 -1.31
CA GLY A 143 -26.99 2.74 -0.16
C GLY A 143 -25.90 3.81 -0.29
N ALA A 144 -24.97 3.81 0.64
CA ALA A 144 -23.84 4.74 0.62
C ALA A 144 -22.93 4.50 -0.59
N GLU A 145 -22.42 5.58 -1.19
CA GLU A 145 -21.34 5.50 -2.17
C GLU A 145 -20.15 4.73 -1.61
N PRO A 146 -19.44 3.95 -2.45
CA PRO A 146 -18.26 3.23 -1.98
C PRO A 146 -17.22 4.24 -1.45
N ALA A 147 -16.70 3.97 -0.27
CA ALA A 147 -15.79 4.90 0.42
C ALA A 147 -14.47 5.13 -0.35
N ARG A 148 -14.11 4.24 -1.25
CA ARG A 148 -12.77 4.21 -1.86
C ARG A 148 -12.73 4.00 -3.37
N GLY A 149 -13.76 3.41 -3.98
CA GLY A 149 -13.92 3.25 -5.42
C GLY A 149 -14.86 4.28 -6.02
N GLN A 150 -15.14 4.13 -7.31
CA GLN A 150 -16.16 4.90 -8.02
C GLN A 150 -17.16 3.93 -8.63
N THR A 151 -18.47 4.22 -8.49
CA THR A 151 -19.51 3.49 -9.20
C THR A 151 -20.06 4.33 -10.34
N VAL A 152 -20.17 3.73 -11.52
CA VAL A 152 -20.72 4.34 -12.73
C VAL A 152 -21.92 3.52 -13.18
N VAL A 153 -23.08 4.16 -13.24
CA VAL A 153 -24.32 3.53 -13.76
C VAL A 153 -24.35 3.68 -15.27
N LEU A 154 -24.48 2.56 -15.97
CA LEU A 154 -24.55 2.50 -17.43
C LEU A 154 -25.99 2.37 -17.90
N GLU A 155 -26.38 3.21 -18.82
CA GLU A 155 -27.65 3.13 -19.52
C GLU A 155 -27.44 2.47 -20.90
N PHE A 156 -28.03 1.30 -21.09
CA PHE A 156 -27.94 0.56 -22.35
C PHE A 156 -29.09 0.93 -23.29
N GLN A 157 -28.72 1.25 -24.53
CA GLN A 157 -29.66 1.39 -25.66
C GLN A 157 -29.24 0.40 -26.75
N ASP A 158 -30.15 -0.46 -27.18
CA ASP A 158 -29.88 -1.51 -28.17
C ASP A 158 -28.64 -2.38 -27.86
N GLY A 159 -28.41 -2.65 -26.56
CA GLY A 159 -27.27 -3.46 -26.10
C GLY A 159 -25.93 -2.70 -26.03
N GLU A 160 -25.90 -1.40 -26.28
CA GLU A 160 -24.70 -0.54 -26.19
C GLU A 160 -24.87 0.52 -25.10
N ALA A 161 -23.84 0.72 -24.31
CA ALA A 161 -23.71 1.84 -23.36
C ALA A 161 -22.42 2.61 -23.63
N ARG A 162 -22.48 3.94 -23.51
CA ARG A 162 -21.35 4.83 -23.71
C ARG A 162 -20.98 5.52 -22.41
N THR A 163 -19.72 5.49 -22.08
CA THR A 163 -19.13 6.12 -20.90
C THR A 163 -17.72 6.61 -21.21
N ALA A 164 -16.96 6.95 -20.18
CA ALA A 164 -15.58 7.38 -20.34
C ALA A 164 -14.70 6.88 -19.20
N ILE A 165 -13.45 6.61 -19.49
CA ILE A 165 -12.39 6.34 -18.53
C ILE A 165 -11.77 7.68 -18.15
N GLU A 166 -11.82 8.04 -16.87
CA GLU A 166 -11.26 9.28 -16.35
C GLU A 166 -9.78 9.11 -16.01
N GLY A 167 -8.95 9.95 -16.63
CA GLY A 167 -7.50 9.99 -16.47
C GLY A 167 -6.98 11.11 -15.58
N PRO A 168 -5.76 11.60 -15.87
CA PRO A 168 -5.14 12.71 -15.16
C PRO A 168 -5.97 13.99 -15.21
N VAL A 169 -5.88 14.78 -14.14
CA VAL A 169 -6.54 16.10 -14.06
C VAL A 169 -5.63 17.17 -14.62
N ILE A 170 -6.13 17.94 -15.57
CA ILE A 170 -5.44 19.10 -16.14
C ILE A 170 -6.16 20.42 -15.80
N ALA A 171 -5.41 21.51 -15.80
CA ALA A 171 -5.98 22.85 -15.67
C ALA A 171 -6.18 23.48 -17.06
N VAL A 172 -7.40 23.80 -17.41
CA VAL A 172 -7.77 24.49 -18.65
C VAL A 172 -8.53 25.76 -18.30
N LEU A 173 -7.99 26.91 -18.68
CA LEU A 173 -8.56 28.22 -18.35
C LEU A 173 -8.89 28.39 -16.86
N GLY A 174 -7.98 27.93 -16.00
CA GLY A 174 -8.12 28.01 -14.52
C GLY A 174 -9.06 26.98 -13.90
N LYS A 175 -9.79 26.17 -14.69
CA LYS A 175 -10.65 25.08 -14.20
C LYS A 175 -9.92 23.75 -14.28
N ARG A 176 -10.00 22.98 -13.20
CA ARG A 176 -9.46 21.60 -13.13
C ARG A 176 -10.51 20.62 -13.64
N ARG A 177 -10.14 19.79 -14.61
CA ARG A 177 -10.99 18.73 -15.14
C ARG A 177 -10.17 17.47 -15.47
N PRO A 178 -10.74 16.27 -15.32
CA PRO A 178 -10.09 15.05 -15.80
C PRO A 178 -10.05 15.04 -17.33
N VAL A 179 -9.00 14.47 -17.87
CA VAL A 179 -8.96 14.06 -19.27
C VAL A 179 -9.66 12.72 -19.38
N THR A 180 -10.49 12.53 -20.38
CA THR A 180 -11.28 11.31 -20.52
C THR A 180 -10.99 10.60 -21.83
N VAL A 181 -11.10 9.27 -21.82
CA VAL A 181 -11.07 8.42 -23.01
C VAL A 181 -12.44 7.76 -23.14
N PRO A 182 -13.16 7.92 -24.27
CA PRO A 182 -14.45 7.27 -24.50
C PRO A 182 -14.34 5.75 -24.39
N LEU A 183 -15.25 5.12 -23.66
CA LEU A 183 -15.42 3.70 -23.53
C LEU A 183 -16.83 3.32 -23.97
N THR A 184 -16.94 2.42 -24.93
CA THR A 184 -18.20 1.77 -25.31
C THR A 184 -18.24 0.38 -24.72
N VAL A 185 -19.31 0.05 -24.02
CA VAL A 185 -19.59 -1.27 -23.45
C VAL A 185 -20.75 -1.88 -24.22
N ILE A 186 -20.51 -2.99 -24.91
CA ILE A 186 -21.51 -3.65 -25.75
C ILE A 186 -21.83 -5.00 -25.14
N ARG A 187 -23.10 -5.24 -24.83
CA ARG A 187 -23.59 -6.50 -24.29
C ARG A 187 -23.78 -7.52 -25.40
N ARG A 188 -23.37 -8.75 -25.16
CA ARG A 188 -23.59 -9.92 -26.01
C ARG A 188 -24.14 -11.05 -25.17
N ASP A 189 -24.66 -12.09 -25.78
CA ASP A 189 -25.27 -13.22 -25.06
C ASP A 189 -24.26 -13.96 -24.17
N ASP A 190 -22.98 -13.97 -24.57
CA ASP A 190 -21.88 -14.71 -23.92
C ASP A 190 -20.88 -13.80 -23.16
N GLY A 191 -21.11 -12.47 -23.12
CA GLY A 191 -20.18 -11.56 -22.45
C GLY A 191 -20.35 -10.09 -22.81
N LEU A 192 -19.27 -9.34 -22.68
CA LEU A 192 -19.16 -7.94 -23.07
C LEU A 192 -18.10 -7.76 -24.16
N VAL A 193 -18.30 -6.74 -24.99
CA VAL A 193 -17.23 -6.15 -25.81
C VAL A 193 -16.93 -4.76 -25.25
N LEU A 194 -15.68 -4.55 -24.85
CA LEU A 194 -15.17 -3.27 -24.38
C LEU A 194 -14.41 -2.61 -25.52
N LYS A 195 -14.75 -1.37 -25.85
CA LYS A 195 -14.18 -0.69 -27.01
C LYS A 195 -13.77 0.75 -26.68
N THR A 196 -12.53 1.06 -27.04
CA THR A 196 -11.98 2.43 -27.14
C THR A 196 -11.47 2.67 -28.57
N ALA A 197 -10.95 3.84 -28.85
CA ALA A 197 -10.30 4.10 -30.14
C ALA A 197 -9.03 3.24 -30.36
N ALA A 198 -8.37 2.79 -29.28
CA ALA A 198 -7.12 2.05 -29.32
C ALA A 198 -7.30 0.52 -29.25
N ARG A 199 -8.39 0.03 -28.68
CA ARG A 199 -8.56 -1.39 -28.39
C ARG A 199 -10.02 -1.81 -28.40
N GLU A 200 -10.26 -3.02 -28.89
CA GLU A 200 -11.50 -3.76 -28.72
C GLU A 200 -11.17 -5.11 -28.07
N GLU A 201 -11.89 -5.49 -27.04
CA GLU A 201 -11.67 -6.74 -26.30
C GLU A 201 -12.97 -7.37 -25.86
N ARG A 202 -13.09 -8.70 -26.02
CA ARG A 202 -14.22 -9.49 -25.51
C ARG A 202 -13.92 -10.00 -24.13
N LEU A 203 -14.90 -9.96 -23.25
CA LEU A 203 -14.78 -10.34 -21.85
C LEU A 203 -15.96 -11.23 -21.44
N ALA A 204 -15.67 -12.48 -21.11
CA ALA A 204 -16.66 -13.43 -20.61
C ALA A 204 -16.91 -13.24 -19.10
N PRO A 205 -18.08 -13.62 -18.56
CA PRO A 205 -18.33 -13.66 -17.13
C PRO A 205 -17.32 -14.56 -16.41
N GLY A 206 -16.84 -14.10 -15.25
CA GLY A 206 -15.82 -14.80 -14.45
C GLY A 206 -14.38 -14.66 -14.97
N ALA A 207 -14.13 -13.83 -15.99
CA ALA A 207 -12.82 -13.68 -16.60
C ALA A 207 -12.21 -12.29 -16.35
N TRP A 208 -10.88 -12.25 -16.19
CA TRP A 208 -10.08 -11.04 -16.31
C TRP A 208 -9.73 -10.75 -17.77
N SER A 209 -9.75 -9.47 -18.14
CA SER A 209 -9.10 -9.04 -19.39
C SER A 209 -7.58 -9.16 -19.29
N GLY A 210 -6.89 -9.14 -20.43
CA GLY A 210 -5.49 -8.75 -20.47
C GLY A 210 -5.29 -7.28 -20.03
N PHE A 211 -4.03 -6.81 -20.05
CA PHE A 211 -3.77 -5.38 -19.90
C PHE A 211 -4.40 -4.60 -21.07
N PHE A 212 -5.30 -3.70 -20.71
CA PHE A 212 -6.07 -2.87 -21.63
C PHE A 212 -5.44 -1.48 -21.71
N PRO A 213 -4.86 -1.10 -22.87
CA PRO A 213 -4.18 0.18 -23.01
C PRO A 213 -5.16 1.35 -23.10
N VAL A 214 -4.83 2.43 -22.41
CA VAL A 214 -5.59 3.69 -22.41
C VAL A 214 -4.62 4.84 -22.65
N LEU A 215 -4.86 5.65 -23.68
CA LEU A 215 -4.00 6.78 -24.04
C LEU A 215 -4.72 8.09 -23.80
N PHE A 216 -4.25 8.88 -22.84
CA PHE A 216 -4.79 10.20 -22.51
C PHE A 216 -4.03 11.29 -23.27
N ASP A 217 -4.74 12.13 -24.03
CA ASP A 217 -4.19 13.34 -24.65
C ASP A 217 -4.38 14.53 -23.71
N LEU A 218 -3.30 14.98 -23.09
CA LEU A 218 -3.30 16.11 -22.16
C LEU A 218 -3.24 17.46 -22.87
N GLY A 219 -3.20 17.46 -24.20
CA GLY A 219 -3.05 18.65 -25.02
C GLY A 219 -1.58 19.08 -25.21
N ARG A 220 -1.35 20.00 -26.13
CA ARG A 220 -0.01 20.52 -26.47
C ARG A 220 1.00 19.42 -26.85
N GLY A 221 0.53 18.33 -27.44
CA GLY A 221 1.38 17.19 -27.82
C GLY A 221 1.78 16.25 -26.69
N VAL A 222 1.34 16.51 -25.46
CA VAL A 222 1.64 15.64 -24.30
C VAL A 222 0.60 14.52 -24.23
N LYS A 223 1.07 13.27 -24.30
CA LYS A 223 0.24 12.08 -24.09
C LYS A 223 0.71 11.32 -22.86
N ARG A 224 -0.19 10.56 -22.25
CA ARG A 224 0.09 9.65 -21.12
C ARG A 224 -0.53 8.30 -21.39
N ALA A 225 0.32 7.28 -21.51
CA ALA A 225 -0.09 5.91 -21.62
C ALA A 225 -0.41 5.34 -20.23
N ALA A 226 -1.44 4.53 -20.15
CA ALA A 226 -1.83 3.80 -18.97
C ALA A 226 -2.34 2.41 -19.35
N LEU A 227 -2.29 1.50 -18.41
CA LEU A 227 -2.83 0.16 -18.52
C LEU A 227 -3.88 -0.06 -17.42
N THR A 228 -4.97 -0.73 -17.75
CA THR A 228 -5.93 -1.22 -16.76
C THR A 228 -6.33 -2.65 -17.08
N ARG A 229 -7.10 -3.28 -16.19
CA ARG A 229 -7.70 -4.59 -16.41
C ARG A 229 -9.15 -4.55 -16.00
N PHE A 230 -9.96 -5.32 -16.69
CA PHE A 230 -11.37 -5.47 -16.39
C PHE A 230 -11.66 -6.89 -15.88
N PHE A 231 -12.64 -7.00 -14.98
CA PHE A 231 -13.20 -8.27 -14.55
C PHE A 231 -14.72 -8.22 -14.66
N LEU A 232 -15.31 -9.16 -15.36
CA LEU A 232 -16.75 -9.27 -15.51
C LEU A 232 -17.31 -10.28 -14.53
N THR A 233 -17.96 -9.82 -13.46
CA THR A 233 -18.61 -10.71 -12.50
C THR A 233 -19.94 -11.24 -13.03
N SER A 234 -20.77 -10.36 -13.64
CA SER A 234 -22.11 -10.70 -14.08
C SER A 234 -22.56 -9.82 -15.24
N LEU A 235 -23.40 -10.38 -16.13
CA LEU A 235 -24.05 -9.64 -17.22
C LEU A 235 -25.40 -9.04 -16.82
N SER A 236 -26.11 -9.68 -15.87
CA SER A 236 -27.44 -9.24 -15.44
C SER A 236 -27.69 -9.62 -13.97
N PRO A 237 -27.69 -8.64 -13.05
CA PRO A 237 -27.31 -7.25 -13.29
C PRO A 237 -25.86 -7.14 -13.75
N LEU A 238 -25.56 -6.10 -14.50
CA LEU A 238 -24.18 -5.85 -14.90
C LEU A 238 -23.31 -5.58 -13.67
N ALA A 239 -22.22 -6.31 -13.56
CA ALA A 239 -21.18 -6.11 -12.57
C ALA A 239 -19.82 -6.21 -13.26
N LEU A 240 -19.28 -5.07 -13.70
CA LEU A 240 -18.01 -4.95 -14.39
C LEU A 240 -17.05 -4.11 -13.54
N TYR A 241 -15.98 -4.72 -13.08
CA TYR A 241 -14.88 -4.07 -12.36
C TYR A 241 -13.82 -3.60 -13.35
N MET A 242 -13.30 -2.41 -13.15
CA MET A 242 -12.10 -1.88 -13.80
C MET A 242 -11.05 -1.56 -12.74
N GLY A 243 -9.89 -2.16 -12.83
CA GLY A 243 -8.76 -1.90 -11.95
C GLY A 243 -8.18 -0.49 -12.12
N PRO A 244 -7.25 -0.10 -11.24
CA PRO A 244 -6.56 1.18 -11.34
C PRO A 244 -5.84 1.36 -12.70
N LEU A 245 -5.67 2.61 -13.10
CA LEU A 245 -4.95 3.00 -14.32
C LEU A 245 -3.44 3.01 -14.06
N GLN A 246 -2.80 1.89 -14.24
CA GLN A 246 -1.36 1.70 -13.98
C GLN A 246 -0.50 2.43 -15.01
N LEU A 247 0.75 2.70 -14.67
CA LEU A 247 1.74 3.21 -15.64
C LEU A 247 2.03 2.13 -16.70
N ASP A 248 2.15 2.55 -17.95
CA ASP A 248 2.65 1.66 -19.00
C ASP A 248 4.17 1.49 -18.84
N PRO A 249 4.71 0.27 -18.66
CA PRO A 249 6.14 0.07 -18.51
C PRO A 249 6.95 0.43 -19.76
N ALA A 250 6.31 0.46 -20.94
CA ALA A 250 6.96 0.87 -22.19
C ALA A 250 7.17 2.40 -22.27
N ASP A 251 6.29 3.20 -21.62
CA ASP A 251 6.37 4.67 -21.56
C ASP A 251 5.82 5.17 -20.22
N PRO A 252 6.50 4.91 -19.09
CA PRO A 252 6.00 5.27 -17.79
C PRO A 252 5.97 6.79 -17.59
N ALA A 253 4.79 7.30 -17.22
CA ALA A 253 4.55 8.74 -17.03
C ALA A 253 5.38 9.37 -15.91
N PHE A 254 5.99 8.57 -15.05
CA PHE A 254 6.83 8.98 -13.90
C PHE A 254 8.06 8.09 -13.81
N ALA A 255 9.06 8.49 -13.03
CA ALA A 255 10.29 7.75 -12.81
C ALA A 255 10.02 6.44 -12.04
N LEU A 256 9.67 5.39 -12.78
CA LEU A 256 9.38 4.05 -12.25
C LEU A 256 10.65 3.23 -12.03
N THR A 257 11.69 3.46 -12.86
CA THR A 257 12.93 2.70 -12.83
C THR A 257 14.16 3.60 -12.96
N ASN A 258 15.29 3.10 -12.50
CA ASN A 258 16.61 3.57 -12.83
C ASN A 258 17.45 2.39 -13.38
N PRO A 259 18.06 2.46 -14.57
CA PRO A 259 17.86 3.53 -15.57
C PRO A 259 16.42 3.56 -16.13
N ALA A 260 16.05 4.67 -16.75
CA ALA A 260 14.68 4.89 -17.22
C ALA A 260 14.16 3.79 -18.19
N GLY A 261 15.02 3.23 -19.06
CA GLY A 261 14.67 2.17 -19.99
C GLY A 261 14.47 0.79 -19.36
N TYR A 262 14.81 0.61 -18.09
CA TYR A 262 14.74 -0.69 -17.42
C TYR A 262 13.31 -1.22 -17.28
N ALA A 263 12.32 -0.34 -17.18
CA ALA A 263 10.91 -0.74 -17.17
C ALA A 263 10.50 -1.45 -18.47
N SER A 264 10.90 -0.91 -19.62
CA SER A 264 10.66 -1.51 -20.93
C SER A 264 11.46 -2.79 -21.13
N GLU A 265 12.72 -2.83 -20.70
CA GLU A 265 13.57 -4.03 -20.74
C GLU A 265 12.91 -5.21 -20.00
N LEU A 266 12.36 -4.97 -18.81
CA LEU A 266 11.63 -5.99 -18.07
C LEU A 266 10.36 -6.44 -18.81
N ALA A 267 9.59 -5.53 -19.42
CA ALA A 267 8.42 -5.88 -20.20
C ALA A 267 8.77 -6.75 -21.42
N ASP A 268 9.85 -6.42 -22.11
CA ASP A 268 10.37 -7.19 -23.24
C ASP A 268 10.81 -8.59 -22.78
N ALA A 269 11.51 -8.68 -21.65
CA ALA A 269 11.94 -9.97 -21.07
C ALA A 269 10.75 -10.86 -20.66
N LEU A 270 9.67 -10.27 -20.17
CA LEU A 270 8.44 -10.99 -19.83
C LEU A 270 7.59 -11.35 -21.06
N GLY A 271 7.83 -10.71 -22.20
CA GLY A 271 7.03 -10.83 -23.42
C GLY A 271 5.63 -10.20 -23.31
N ALA A 272 5.39 -9.39 -22.27
CA ALA A 272 4.11 -8.72 -22.00
C ALA A 272 4.29 -7.54 -21.02
N PRO A 273 3.37 -6.57 -21.03
CA PRO A 273 3.28 -5.60 -19.93
C PRO A 273 3.09 -6.29 -18.58
N TYR A 274 3.43 -5.60 -17.51
CA TYR A 274 3.31 -6.09 -16.13
C TYR A 274 2.70 -5.04 -15.20
N ALA A 275 2.28 -5.47 -14.02
CA ALA A 275 1.70 -4.60 -13.00
C ALA A 275 2.73 -3.66 -12.39
N THR A 276 2.57 -2.34 -12.60
CA THR A 276 3.51 -1.29 -12.21
C THR A 276 3.13 -0.55 -10.93
N LEU A 277 1.88 -0.67 -10.46
CA LEU A 277 1.47 -0.08 -9.19
C LEU A 277 2.32 -0.57 -8.02
N GLY A 278 2.50 0.27 -7.03
CA GLY A 278 3.14 -0.12 -5.77
C GLY A 278 2.35 -1.16 -4.99
N MET A 279 1.02 -1.16 -5.14
CA MET A 279 0.09 -2.17 -4.62
C MET A 279 -0.84 -2.61 -5.75
N PRO A 280 -0.39 -3.51 -6.63
CA PRO A 280 -1.19 -3.90 -7.80
C PRO A 280 -2.36 -4.82 -7.45
N GLU A 281 -2.26 -5.59 -6.37
CA GLU A 281 -3.37 -6.38 -5.80
C GLU A 281 -4.33 -5.42 -5.07
N GLU A 282 -5.31 -4.92 -5.81
CA GLU A 282 -6.23 -3.90 -5.35
C GLU A 282 -7.23 -4.50 -4.34
N THR A 283 -7.00 -4.25 -3.05
CA THR A 283 -7.78 -4.85 -1.95
C THR A 283 -9.11 -4.14 -1.67
N LYS A 284 -9.30 -2.93 -2.17
CA LYS A 284 -10.52 -2.14 -1.89
C LYS A 284 -11.73 -2.73 -2.60
N GLY A 285 -11.55 -3.18 -3.85
CA GLY A 285 -12.61 -3.85 -4.61
C GLY A 285 -13.09 -5.13 -3.93
N LEU A 286 -12.17 -5.90 -3.33
CA LEU A 286 -12.53 -7.06 -2.51
C LEU A 286 -13.24 -6.64 -1.22
N SER A 287 -12.71 -5.63 -0.50
CA SER A 287 -13.28 -5.17 0.77
C SER A 287 -14.67 -4.51 0.64
N GLU A 288 -15.03 -4.06 -0.55
CA GLU A 288 -16.31 -3.41 -0.88
C GLU A 288 -17.22 -4.31 -1.75
N ASP A 289 -16.95 -5.63 -1.77
CA ASP A 289 -17.74 -6.65 -2.49
C ASP A 289 -17.89 -6.37 -4.00
N ARG A 290 -16.87 -5.79 -4.63
CA ARG A 290 -16.81 -5.54 -6.08
C ARG A 290 -16.02 -6.61 -6.83
N LEU A 291 -15.21 -7.37 -6.10
CA LEU A 291 -14.52 -8.57 -6.57
C LEU A 291 -14.80 -9.72 -5.60
N SER A 292 -14.93 -10.93 -6.14
CA SER A 292 -14.97 -12.12 -5.31
C SER A 292 -13.55 -12.48 -4.80
N ASP A 293 -13.49 -13.30 -3.75
CA ASP A 293 -12.24 -13.83 -3.22
C ASP A 293 -11.45 -14.58 -4.31
N GLU A 294 -12.12 -15.36 -5.17
CA GLU A 294 -11.49 -16.09 -6.27
C GLU A 294 -10.93 -15.16 -7.34
N ALA A 295 -11.68 -14.12 -7.73
CA ALA A 295 -11.20 -13.13 -8.70
C ALA A 295 -9.97 -12.38 -8.18
N PHE A 296 -9.97 -12.04 -6.90
CA PHE A 296 -8.82 -11.41 -6.25
C PHE A 296 -7.61 -12.36 -6.21
N LEU A 297 -7.81 -13.64 -5.88
CA LEU A 297 -6.72 -14.64 -5.87
C LEU A 297 -6.13 -14.85 -7.26
N THR A 298 -6.98 -14.92 -8.30
CA THR A 298 -6.48 -15.01 -9.69
C THR A 298 -5.58 -13.81 -10.03
N MET A 299 -5.96 -12.61 -9.63
CA MET A 299 -5.11 -11.41 -9.78
C MET A 299 -3.79 -11.55 -9.02
N CYS A 300 -3.82 -12.03 -7.77
CA CYS A 300 -2.62 -12.27 -6.96
C CYS A 300 -1.69 -13.30 -7.61
N GLU A 301 -2.24 -14.38 -8.17
CA GLU A 301 -1.48 -15.43 -8.85
C GLU A 301 -0.76 -14.92 -10.09
N GLU A 302 -1.45 -14.13 -10.92
CA GLU A 302 -0.87 -13.53 -12.13
C GLU A 302 0.24 -12.53 -11.78
N ILE A 303 0.03 -11.68 -10.78
CA ILE A 303 1.04 -10.73 -10.29
C ILE A 303 2.24 -11.48 -9.72
N THR A 304 2.02 -12.55 -8.94
CA THR A 304 3.11 -13.39 -8.43
C THR A 304 3.92 -13.98 -9.57
N LEU A 305 3.26 -14.48 -10.63
CA LEU A 305 3.95 -15.02 -11.81
C LEU A 305 4.80 -13.96 -12.52
N GLU A 306 4.31 -12.73 -12.65
CA GLU A 306 5.09 -11.61 -13.19
C GLU A 306 6.37 -11.37 -12.35
N ARG A 307 6.25 -11.36 -11.01
CA ARG A 307 7.39 -11.17 -10.10
C ARG A 307 8.39 -12.32 -10.19
N GLU A 308 7.91 -13.56 -10.28
CA GLU A 308 8.77 -14.72 -10.49
C GLU A 308 9.55 -14.62 -11.80
N LYS A 309 8.91 -14.23 -12.90
CA LYS A 309 9.58 -14.04 -14.19
C LYS A 309 10.64 -12.93 -14.13
N MET A 310 10.36 -11.81 -13.46
CA MET A 310 11.35 -10.75 -13.24
C MET A 310 12.53 -11.26 -12.41
N PHE A 311 12.24 -11.99 -11.33
CA PHE A 311 13.26 -12.60 -10.48
C PHE A 311 14.13 -13.59 -11.28
N ASP A 312 13.52 -14.49 -12.05
CA ASP A 312 14.23 -15.48 -12.85
C ASP A 312 15.08 -14.83 -13.96
N PHE A 313 14.58 -13.75 -14.58
CA PHE A 313 15.33 -12.97 -15.56
C PHE A 313 16.59 -12.35 -14.94
N GLU A 314 16.47 -11.70 -13.80
CA GLU A 314 17.62 -11.10 -13.11
C GLU A 314 18.56 -12.16 -12.53
N LEU A 315 18.03 -13.22 -11.92
CA LEU A 315 18.83 -14.32 -11.39
C LEU A 315 19.62 -15.00 -12.52
N GLY A 316 19.03 -15.17 -13.70
CA GLY A 316 19.68 -15.79 -14.87
C GLY A 316 20.88 -15.00 -15.39
N ARG A 317 20.91 -13.68 -15.18
CA ARG A 317 22.03 -12.80 -15.59
C ARG A 317 22.93 -12.36 -14.44
N PHE A 318 22.53 -12.65 -13.18
CA PHE A 318 23.35 -12.37 -12.01
C PHE A 318 24.64 -13.19 -12.03
N ARG A 319 25.79 -12.55 -11.87
CA ARG A 319 27.11 -13.20 -11.82
C ARG A 319 27.89 -12.82 -10.57
N GLU A 320 27.83 -11.54 -10.20
CA GLU A 320 28.50 -10.97 -9.04
C GLU A 320 27.76 -9.72 -8.57
N GLY A 321 28.06 -9.28 -7.37
CA GLY A 321 27.50 -8.05 -6.82
C GLY A 321 26.30 -8.30 -5.93
N LEU A 322 25.27 -7.45 -6.05
CA LEU A 322 24.09 -7.46 -5.20
C LEU A 322 22.81 -7.59 -6.03
N PHE A 323 21.97 -8.55 -5.67
CA PHE A 323 20.62 -8.67 -6.21
C PHE A 323 19.61 -8.75 -5.07
N ALA A 324 18.65 -7.85 -5.04
CA ALA A 324 17.53 -7.83 -4.10
C ALA A 324 16.19 -7.84 -4.83
N CYS A 325 15.24 -8.65 -4.35
CA CYS A 325 13.89 -8.74 -4.92
C CYS A 325 12.85 -8.89 -3.80
N VAL A 326 11.74 -8.14 -3.90
CA VAL A 326 10.64 -8.19 -2.93
C VAL A 326 9.41 -8.84 -3.56
N PHE A 327 8.83 -9.82 -2.85
CA PHE A 327 7.60 -10.52 -3.21
C PHE A 327 6.47 -10.06 -2.28
N ASP A 328 5.84 -8.95 -2.65
CA ASP A 328 4.83 -8.24 -1.84
C ASP A 328 3.44 -8.90 -1.84
N THR A 329 3.13 -9.79 -2.78
CA THR A 329 1.87 -10.56 -2.83
C THR A 329 1.67 -11.45 -1.59
N SER A 330 2.75 -11.93 -0.96
CA SER A 330 2.70 -12.70 0.30
C SER A 330 1.98 -11.93 1.41
N ASP A 331 2.21 -10.62 1.51
CA ASP A 331 1.54 -9.73 2.44
C ASP A 331 0.05 -9.59 2.10
N ARG A 332 -0.30 -9.38 0.82
CA ARG A 332 -1.69 -9.19 0.38
C ARG A 332 -2.55 -10.42 0.65
N ILE A 333 -2.07 -11.60 0.30
CA ILE A 333 -2.78 -12.85 0.54
C ILE A 333 -3.02 -13.06 2.04
N GLN A 334 -2.03 -12.82 2.89
CA GLN A 334 -2.19 -12.97 4.32
C GLN A 334 -3.17 -11.94 4.89
N HIS A 335 -3.10 -10.67 4.49
CA HIS A 335 -4.06 -9.65 4.92
C HIS A 335 -5.51 -10.01 4.60
N MET A 336 -5.77 -10.56 3.41
CA MET A 336 -7.15 -10.81 2.98
C MET A 336 -7.69 -12.18 3.42
N PHE A 337 -6.83 -13.20 3.58
CA PHE A 337 -7.27 -14.57 3.83
C PHE A 337 -6.93 -15.12 5.21
N TRP A 338 -6.23 -14.38 6.07
CA TRP A 338 -5.99 -14.81 7.46
C TRP A 338 -7.29 -15.07 8.21
N ARG A 339 -8.37 -14.36 7.91
CA ARG A 339 -9.72 -14.55 8.45
C ARG A 339 -10.25 -15.98 8.27
N LEU A 340 -9.79 -16.73 7.27
CA LEU A 340 -10.18 -18.10 7.01
C LEU A 340 -9.38 -19.13 7.84
N ARG A 341 -8.37 -18.70 8.58
CA ARG A 341 -7.55 -19.56 9.46
C ARG A 341 -7.95 -19.45 10.95
N ASP A 342 -8.56 -18.34 11.34
CA ASP A 342 -9.00 -18.12 12.72
C ASP A 342 -10.53 -18.29 12.81
N THR A 343 -10.97 -19.42 13.35
CA THR A 343 -12.40 -19.72 13.51
C THR A 343 -13.14 -18.76 14.44
N ARG A 344 -12.42 -17.94 15.21
CA ARG A 344 -12.99 -16.90 16.09
C ARG A 344 -13.09 -15.53 15.39
N HIS A 345 -12.55 -15.42 14.16
CA HIS A 345 -12.61 -14.17 13.43
C HIS A 345 -14.06 -13.82 13.05
N PRO A 346 -14.54 -12.57 13.22
CA PRO A 346 -15.93 -12.21 12.94
C PRO A 346 -16.38 -12.47 11.48
N LEU A 347 -15.43 -12.44 10.53
CA LEU A 347 -15.66 -12.73 9.11
C LEU A 347 -15.23 -14.16 8.73
N TYR A 348 -15.14 -15.09 9.68
CA TYR A 348 -14.87 -16.48 9.36
C TYR A 348 -16.10 -17.12 8.70
N ASP A 349 -15.90 -17.69 7.52
CA ASP A 349 -16.90 -18.46 6.79
C ASP A 349 -16.40 -19.91 6.63
N PRO A 350 -17.08 -20.91 7.22
CA PRO A 350 -16.66 -22.31 7.13
C PRO A 350 -16.63 -22.88 5.70
N ALA A 351 -17.60 -22.47 4.86
CA ALA A 351 -17.66 -22.95 3.48
C ALA A 351 -16.51 -22.38 2.62
N LEU A 352 -16.25 -21.08 2.79
CA LEU A 352 -15.14 -20.42 2.14
C LEU A 352 -13.78 -20.92 2.68
N ALA A 353 -13.68 -21.17 3.99
CA ALA A 353 -12.48 -21.73 4.60
C ALA A 353 -12.19 -23.16 4.12
N ALA A 354 -13.22 -23.98 3.85
CA ALA A 354 -13.04 -25.29 3.24
C ALA A 354 -12.46 -25.19 1.81
N LYS A 355 -12.83 -24.15 1.06
CA LYS A 355 -12.42 -23.94 -0.33
C LYS A 355 -11.08 -23.22 -0.43
N LEU A 356 -10.90 -22.11 0.29
CA LEU A 356 -9.78 -21.19 0.16
C LEU A 356 -8.83 -21.16 1.37
N GLY A 357 -9.14 -21.89 2.46
CA GLY A 357 -8.29 -21.95 3.65
C GLY A 357 -6.82 -22.33 3.38
N PRO A 358 -6.50 -23.21 2.42
CA PRO A 358 -5.13 -23.57 2.07
C PRO A 358 -4.31 -22.49 1.35
N VAL A 359 -4.92 -21.40 0.85
CA VAL A 359 -4.27 -20.43 -0.06
C VAL A 359 -2.97 -19.83 0.49
N ILE A 360 -2.93 -19.51 1.80
CA ILE A 360 -1.71 -18.99 2.43
C ILE A 360 -0.59 -20.04 2.40
N ASP A 361 -0.91 -21.30 2.76
CA ASP A 361 0.06 -22.39 2.76
C ASP A 361 0.54 -22.72 1.36
N GLU A 362 -0.32 -22.62 0.34
CA GLU A 362 0.02 -22.82 -1.06
C GLU A 362 0.93 -21.72 -1.58
N HIS A 363 0.65 -20.49 -1.20
CA HIS A 363 1.53 -19.36 -1.55
C HIS A 363 2.92 -19.50 -0.88
N TYR A 364 2.99 -19.95 0.38
CA TYR A 364 4.28 -20.24 1.03
C TYR A 364 5.06 -21.35 0.31
N ARG A 365 4.39 -22.42 -0.18
CA ARG A 365 5.06 -23.44 -1.01
C ARG A 365 5.61 -22.87 -2.29
N ARG A 366 4.89 -21.94 -2.92
CA ARG A 366 5.35 -21.24 -4.11
C ARG A 366 6.59 -20.39 -3.81
N MET A 367 6.59 -19.65 -2.71
CA MET A 367 7.77 -18.88 -2.26
C MET A 367 8.95 -19.78 -1.87
N ASP A 368 8.69 -20.95 -1.30
CA ASP A 368 9.73 -21.96 -1.04
C ASP A 368 10.39 -22.45 -2.35
N ALA A 369 9.62 -22.61 -3.42
CA ALA A 369 10.16 -22.94 -4.74
C ALA A 369 11.00 -21.80 -5.34
N VAL A 370 10.59 -20.54 -5.18
CA VAL A 370 11.41 -19.35 -5.55
C VAL A 370 12.74 -19.37 -4.80
N MET A 371 12.69 -19.61 -3.49
CA MET A 371 13.90 -19.74 -2.66
C MET A 371 14.79 -20.89 -3.12
N GLY A 372 14.20 -22.02 -3.54
CA GLY A 372 14.93 -23.14 -4.11
C GLY A 372 15.73 -22.76 -5.37
N ARG A 373 15.14 -21.92 -6.24
CA ARG A 373 15.87 -21.37 -7.41
C ARG A 373 17.02 -20.46 -6.99
N ALA A 374 16.82 -19.58 -6.01
CA ALA A 374 17.87 -18.73 -5.47
C ALA A 374 19.01 -19.58 -4.87
N LEU A 375 18.69 -20.55 -4.02
CA LEU A 375 19.68 -21.46 -3.41
C LEU A 375 20.50 -22.25 -4.46
N SER A 376 19.85 -22.62 -5.57
CA SER A 376 20.52 -23.35 -6.65
C SER A 376 21.48 -22.47 -7.47
N ALA A 377 21.29 -21.14 -7.43
CA ALA A 377 22.17 -20.18 -8.08
C ALA A 377 23.34 -19.72 -7.17
N CYS A 378 23.28 -20.03 -5.87
CA CYS A 378 24.37 -19.71 -4.93
C CYS A 378 25.51 -20.69 -5.06
N ASP A 379 26.72 -20.16 -5.04
CA ASP A 379 27.98 -20.89 -4.92
C ASP A 379 28.62 -20.66 -3.54
N GLY A 380 29.89 -21.08 -3.37
CA GLY A 380 30.61 -20.91 -2.12
C GLY A 380 30.96 -19.46 -1.74
N GLU A 381 30.84 -18.53 -2.67
CA GLU A 381 31.11 -17.10 -2.48
C GLU A 381 29.81 -16.26 -2.36
N THR A 382 28.63 -16.88 -2.49
CA THR A 382 27.34 -16.21 -2.49
C THR A 382 26.64 -16.32 -1.14
N ALA A 383 26.27 -15.19 -0.53
CA ALA A 383 25.39 -15.15 0.64
C ALA A 383 23.94 -14.89 0.21
N LEU A 384 23.01 -15.77 0.59
CA LEU A 384 21.58 -15.60 0.42
C LEU A 384 20.94 -15.17 1.74
N LEU A 385 20.27 -14.00 1.73
CA LEU A 385 19.48 -13.50 2.86
C LEU A 385 17.99 -13.50 2.49
N VAL A 386 17.16 -14.13 3.32
CA VAL A 386 15.70 -14.12 3.20
C VAL A 386 15.11 -13.55 4.48
N CYS A 387 14.31 -12.49 4.37
CA CYS A 387 13.74 -11.81 5.52
C CYS A 387 12.34 -11.27 5.21
N SER A 388 11.61 -10.90 6.27
CA SER A 388 10.29 -10.26 6.23
C SER A 388 10.34 -8.99 7.09
N ASP A 389 9.57 -7.98 6.69
CA ASP A 389 9.44 -6.72 7.42
C ASP A 389 8.61 -6.85 8.70
N HIS A 390 7.60 -7.71 8.72
CA HIS A 390 6.79 -8.06 9.88
C HIS A 390 6.17 -9.44 9.73
N GLY A 391 5.54 -9.92 10.79
CA GLY A 391 4.72 -11.12 10.81
C GLY A 391 3.22 -10.79 10.68
N PHE A 392 2.38 -11.80 10.91
CA PHE A 392 0.93 -11.69 10.88
C PHE A 392 0.29 -12.24 12.15
N ALA A 393 -0.78 -11.58 12.58
CA ALA A 393 -1.67 -12.04 13.63
C ALA A 393 -3.10 -11.66 13.26
N SER A 394 -4.06 -12.50 13.66
CA SER A 394 -5.48 -12.18 13.54
C SER A 394 -5.83 -11.00 14.45
N TYR A 395 -6.63 -10.07 13.96
CA TYR A 395 -7.26 -9.06 14.80
C TYR A 395 -8.78 -9.03 14.54
N SER A 396 -9.54 -8.75 15.58
CA SER A 396 -11.01 -8.68 15.51
C SER A 396 -11.58 -7.46 16.23
N ARG A 397 -10.72 -6.67 16.87
CA ARG A 397 -11.11 -5.47 17.63
C ARG A 397 -10.18 -4.31 17.30
N SER A 398 -10.76 -3.10 17.22
CA SER A 398 -10.01 -1.86 16.99
C SER A 398 -10.11 -0.93 18.20
N LEU A 399 -8.98 -0.35 18.61
CA LEU A 399 -8.89 0.71 19.60
C LEU A 399 -8.84 2.05 18.88
N ASN A 400 -9.86 2.91 19.04
CA ASN A 400 -9.82 4.27 18.55
C ASN A 400 -9.15 5.17 19.59
N LEU A 401 -7.88 5.53 19.33
CA LEU A 401 -7.09 6.36 20.22
C LEU A 401 -7.65 7.78 20.36
N ASN A 402 -8.22 8.36 19.30
CA ASN A 402 -8.77 9.71 19.36
C ASN A 402 -10.07 9.75 20.17
N ALA A 403 -10.93 8.74 20.07
CA ALA A 403 -12.10 8.61 20.94
C ALA A 403 -11.67 8.47 22.42
N TRP A 404 -10.62 7.68 22.69
CA TRP A 404 -10.06 7.56 24.05
C TRP A 404 -9.49 8.89 24.54
N LEU A 405 -8.75 9.64 23.69
CA LEU A 405 -8.21 10.96 24.04
C LEU A 405 -9.33 11.97 24.32
N ALA A 406 -10.40 11.95 23.54
CA ALA A 406 -11.56 12.81 23.75
C ALA A 406 -12.28 12.50 25.08
N LEU A 407 -12.54 11.22 25.36
CA LEU A 407 -13.17 10.75 26.59
C LEU A 407 -12.37 11.17 27.84
N HIS A 408 -11.05 11.26 27.74
CA HIS A 408 -10.17 11.60 28.85
C HIS A 408 -9.73 13.08 28.87
N GLY A 409 -10.32 13.92 28.01
CA GLY A 409 -10.07 15.38 28.00
C GLY A 409 -8.70 15.80 27.44
N TYR A 410 -8.00 14.93 26.71
CA TYR A 410 -6.78 15.27 25.99
C TYR A 410 -7.08 15.85 24.60
N MET A 411 -8.19 15.44 23.99
CA MET A 411 -8.75 16.02 22.77
C MET A 411 -10.08 16.69 23.11
N VAL A 412 -10.29 17.89 22.58
CA VAL A 412 -11.53 18.64 22.78
C VAL A 412 -12.23 18.80 21.44
N LEU A 413 -13.52 18.49 21.42
CA LEU A 413 -14.34 18.63 20.24
C LEU A 413 -15.17 19.91 20.31
N LYS A 414 -15.39 20.54 19.17
CA LYS A 414 -16.36 21.61 18.99
C LYS A 414 -17.77 21.03 19.10
N ASP A 415 -18.75 21.88 19.36
CA ASP A 415 -20.15 21.49 19.30
C ASP A 415 -20.51 21.01 17.90
N HIS A 416 -21.10 19.83 17.80
CA HIS A 416 -21.48 19.17 16.55
C HIS A 416 -22.65 18.21 16.78
N ASP A 417 -23.33 17.79 15.70
CA ASP A 417 -24.34 16.75 15.77
C ASP A 417 -23.70 15.43 16.23
N PRO A 418 -24.17 14.79 17.31
CA PRO A 418 -23.63 13.50 17.76
C PRO A 418 -23.68 12.37 16.72
N ASN A 419 -24.58 12.50 15.72
CA ASN A 419 -24.68 11.53 14.62
C ASN A 419 -23.73 11.83 13.45
N ASP A 420 -23.04 12.97 13.46
CA ASP A 420 -22.02 13.34 12.49
C ASP A 420 -20.63 13.14 13.08
N SER A 421 -19.97 12.04 12.75
CA SER A 421 -18.61 11.78 13.21
C SER A 421 -17.57 12.72 12.55
N GLY A 422 -17.98 13.48 11.56
CA GLY A 422 -17.13 14.35 10.76
C GLY A 422 -16.12 13.62 9.89
N GLU A 423 -15.49 14.37 8.99
CA GLU A 423 -14.34 13.87 8.22
C GLU A 423 -13.04 14.26 8.91
N LEU A 424 -12.13 13.30 9.05
CA LEU A 424 -10.79 13.50 9.64
C LEU A 424 -10.89 14.17 11.02
N PHE A 425 -10.37 15.40 11.17
CA PHE A 425 -10.35 16.18 12.41
C PHE A 425 -11.26 17.41 12.36
N GLN A 426 -12.34 17.38 11.57
CA GLN A 426 -13.23 18.51 11.30
C GLN A 426 -13.75 19.19 12.58
N PHE A 427 -14.14 18.40 13.58
CA PHE A 427 -14.72 18.90 14.82
C PHE A 427 -13.71 19.09 15.96
N VAL A 428 -12.41 18.91 15.73
CA VAL A 428 -11.40 19.11 16.78
C VAL A 428 -11.17 20.60 17.05
N ASP A 429 -11.25 20.98 18.31
CA ASP A 429 -10.81 22.29 18.80
C ASP A 429 -9.33 22.25 19.17
N TRP A 430 -8.49 22.61 18.22
CA TRP A 430 -7.04 22.57 18.38
C TRP A 430 -6.50 23.53 19.44
N SER A 431 -7.22 24.63 19.73
CA SER A 431 -6.82 25.60 20.78
C SER A 431 -6.95 25.02 22.20
N ARG A 432 -7.62 23.87 22.35
CA ARG A 432 -7.86 23.20 23.63
C ARG A 432 -7.40 21.74 23.63
N THR A 433 -7.00 21.20 22.47
CA THR A 433 -6.54 19.81 22.31
C THR A 433 -5.05 19.71 22.62
N ARG A 434 -4.68 18.81 23.55
CA ARG A 434 -3.29 18.59 23.98
C ARG A 434 -2.62 17.42 23.26
N ALA A 435 -3.39 16.43 22.79
CA ALA A 435 -2.86 15.24 22.11
C ALA A 435 -3.84 14.71 21.05
N TYR A 436 -3.29 14.07 20.02
CA TYR A 436 -4.03 13.46 18.93
C TYR A 436 -3.28 12.25 18.35
N ALA A 437 -3.99 11.32 17.73
CA ALA A 437 -3.40 10.14 17.10
C ALA A 437 -3.63 10.14 15.59
N VAL A 438 -2.62 9.70 14.84
CA VAL A 438 -2.68 9.50 13.38
C VAL A 438 -1.91 8.24 13.04
N GLY A 439 -2.45 7.41 12.16
CA GLY A 439 -1.81 6.16 11.73
C GLY A 439 -2.12 4.98 12.62
N PHE A 440 -1.18 4.03 12.69
CA PHE A 440 -1.39 2.71 13.30
C PHE A 440 -0.79 2.59 14.71
N GLY A 441 -0.81 3.64 15.48
CA GLY A 441 -0.32 3.65 16.85
C GLY A 441 0.44 4.91 17.21
N SER A 442 0.66 5.80 16.28
CA SER A 442 1.35 7.07 16.47
C SER A 442 0.47 8.08 17.22
N LEU A 443 0.88 8.46 18.42
CA LEU A 443 0.24 9.47 19.24
C LEU A 443 1.17 10.69 19.38
N ARG A 444 0.64 11.85 19.03
CA ARG A 444 1.36 13.12 19.00
C ARG A 444 0.82 14.07 20.05
N LEU A 445 1.71 14.83 20.65
CA LEU A 445 1.33 15.99 21.46
C LEU A 445 1.17 17.21 20.56
N ASN A 446 0.18 18.05 20.84
CA ASN A 446 -0.06 19.30 20.13
C ASN A 446 0.94 20.38 20.61
N LEU A 447 2.22 20.25 20.16
CA LEU A 447 3.34 21.03 20.68
C LEU A 447 3.36 22.45 20.13
N ALA A 448 3.53 23.42 21.02
CA ALA A 448 3.77 24.80 20.64
C ALA A 448 5.05 24.93 19.81
N GLY A 449 4.95 25.58 18.64
CA GLY A 449 6.05 25.79 17.70
C GLY A 449 6.21 24.68 16.65
N ARG A 450 5.72 23.45 16.89
CA ARG A 450 5.69 22.37 15.91
C ARG A 450 4.34 22.32 15.17
N GLU A 451 3.26 22.10 15.89
CA GLU A 451 1.90 22.14 15.34
C GLU A 451 1.43 23.58 15.14
N ARG A 452 0.56 23.80 14.15
CA ARG A 452 0.05 25.13 13.80
C ARG A 452 -0.60 25.84 14.99
N ASP A 453 -1.47 25.13 15.70
CA ASP A 453 -2.23 25.63 16.86
C ASP A 453 -1.78 24.91 18.15
N GLY A 454 -0.48 24.60 18.24
CA GLY A 454 0.09 23.85 19.35
C GLY A 454 0.04 24.62 20.66
N ILE A 455 -0.39 23.94 21.74
CA ILE A 455 -0.58 24.54 23.06
C ILE A 455 0.29 23.93 24.17
N VAL A 456 0.87 22.76 23.94
CA VAL A 456 1.73 22.05 24.89
C VAL A 456 3.17 22.55 24.74
N ARG A 457 3.77 23.07 25.82
CA ARG A 457 5.16 23.54 25.76
C ARG A 457 6.13 22.37 25.74
N LEU A 458 7.13 22.48 24.89
CA LEU A 458 8.22 21.53 24.85
C LEU A 458 9.02 21.54 26.14
N GLY A 459 9.44 20.39 26.63
CA GLY A 459 10.22 20.23 27.86
C GLY A 459 9.44 19.48 28.94
N GLU A 460 9.40 20.03 30.16
CA GLU A 460 8.81 19.37 31.34
C GLU A 460 7.30 19.08 31.14
N GLU A 461 6.55 20.04 30.58
CA GLU A 461 5.11 19.89 30.37
C GLU A 461 4.80 18.76 29.37
N SER A 462 5.48 18.75 28.20
CA SER A 462 5.29 17.69 27.20
C SER A 462 5.72 16.32 27.74
N SER A 463 6.82 16.27 28.48
CA SER A 463 7.32 15.02 29.07
C SER A 463 6.39 14.49 30.17
N ALA A 464 5.82 15.35 30.97
CA ALA A 464 4.85 14.98 32.01
C ALA A 464 3.55 14.45 31.37
N LEU A 465 3.04 15.16 30.36
CA LEU A 465 1.83 14.76 29.62
C LEU A 465 2.01 13.42 28.89
N ALA A 466 3.16 13.22 28.24
CA ALA A 466 3.46 11.95 27.59
C ALA A 466 3.48 10.79 28.60
N ARG A 467 4.13 10.96 29.75
CA ARG A 467 4.14 9.94 30.82
C ARG A 467 2.74 9.68 31.38
N GLU A 468 1.93 10.71 31.59
CA GLU A 468 0.54 10.58 32.05
C GLU A 468 -0.29 9.74 31.06
N ILE A 469 -0.26 10.07 29.77
CA ILE A 469 -0.99 9.36 28.72
C ILE A 469 -0.50 7.92 28.63
N ALA A 470 0.82 7.70 28.61
CA ALA A 470 1.41 6.37 28.52
C ALA A 470 1.00 5.47 29.71
N ALA A 471 1.03 6.01 30.94
CA ALA A 471 0.64 5.27 32.14
C ALA A 471 -0.84 4.87 32.12
N ARG A 472 -1.73 5.72 31.59
CA ARG A 472 -3.17 5.45 31.51
C ARG A 472 -3.53 4.49 30.35
N LEU A 473 -2.74 4.48 29.29
CA LEU A 473 -2.96 3.57 28.15
C LEU A 473 -2.38 2.18 28.40
N THR A 474 -1.25 2.08 29.09
CA THR A 474 -0.60 0.80 29.34
C THR A 474 -1.51 -0.11 30.18
N GLY A 475 -1.76 -1.31 29.70
CA GLY A 475 -2.67 -2.26 30.35
C GLY A 475 -4.15 -1.91 30.20
N LEU A 476 -4.52 -0.98 29.31
CA LEU A 476 -5.92 -0.65 29.01
C LEU A 476 -6.68 -1.92 28.63
N ARG A 477 -7.84 -2.10 29.25
CA ARG A 477 -8.73 -3.24 28.99
C ARG A 477 -10.03 -2.77 28.35
N ASP A 478 -10.61 -3.62 27.53
CA ASP A 478 -11.96 -3.40 27.00
C ASP A 478 -13.05 -3.78 28.01
N ALA A 479 -14.30 -3.67 27.58
CA ALA A 479 -15.46 -3.98 28.43
C ALA A 479 -15.52 -5.45 28.89
N ASP A 480 -14.92 -6.37 28.15
CA ASP A 480 -14.86 -7.81 28.48
C ASP A 480 -13.65 -8.11 29.39
N GLY A 481 -12.86 -7.11 29.76
CA GLY A 481 -11.66 -7.25 30.57
C GLY A 481 -10.42 -7.71 29.80
N ALA A 482 -10.49 -7.87 28.49
CA ALA A 482 -9.35 -8.23 27.66
C ALA A 482 -8.38 -7.04 27.51
N GLU A 483 -7.08 -7.32 27.68
CA GLU A 483 -6.03 -6.30 27.59
C GLU A 483 -5.82 -5.88 26.13
N ALA A 484 -6.11 -4.61 25.84
CA ALA A 484 -6.01 -4.05 24.48
C ALA A 484 -4.63 -3.48 24.19
N VAL A 485 -4.00 -2.79 25.17
CA VAL A 485 -2.69 -2.15 25.03
C VAL A 485 -1.64 -2.92 25.82
N ALA A 486 -0.71 -3.52 25.12
CA ALA A 486 0.38 -4.27 25.73
C ALA A 486 1.49 -3.35 26.24
N LYS A 487 1.84 -2.32 25.47
CA LYS A 487 2.94 -1.42 25.78
C LYS A 487 2.76 -0.09 25.05
N VAL A 488 3.18 1.00 25.71
CA VAL A 488 3.35 2.30 25.08
C VAL A 488 4.85 2.62 25.08
N HIS A 489 5.41 2.84 23.91
CA HIS A 489 6.81 3.20 23.74
C HIS A 489 6.96 4.71 23.65
N PHE A 490 7.94 5.27 24.32
CA PHE A 490 8.40 6.62 24.06
C PHE A 490 9.32 6.61 22.83
N ARG A 491 9.23 7.64 21.99
CA ARG A 491 10.06 7.73 20.78
C ARG A 491 11.55 7.69 21.09
N GLU A 492 11.96 8.28 22.21
CA GLU A 492 13.36 8.32 22.65
C GLU A 492 13.94 6.93 22.97
N ASP A 493 13.08 5.96 23.34
CA ASP A 493 13.48 4.58 23.65
C ASP A 493 13.66 3.70 22.39
N ILE A 494 13.01 4.07 21.29
CA ILE A 494 12.92 3.21 20.10
C ILE A 494 13.40 3.85 18.79
N MET A 495 13.68 5.15 18.81
CA MET A 495 14.12 5.92 17.66
C MET A 495 15.30 6.82 18.04
N SER A 496 16.16 7.09 17.06
CA SER A 496 17.29 8.03 17.21
C SER A 496 17.54 8.76 15.90
N GLY A 497 18.10 9.95 15.98
CA GLY A 497 18.52 10.73 14.81
C GLY A 497 17.99 12.15 14.77
N PRO A 498 18.41 12.93 13.77
CA PRO A 498 18.12 14.37 13.68
C PRO A 498 16.64 14.72 13.47
N LEU A 499 15.84 13.79 12.94
CA LEU A 499 14.40 13.97 12.72
C LEU A 499 13.54 13.50 13.89
N LEU A 500 14.15 13.06 15.00
CA LEU A 500 13.43 12.65 16.22
C LEU A 500 12.44 13.71 16.72
N PRO A 501 12.71 15.03 16.68
CA PRO A 501 11.73 16.04 17.08
C PRO A 501 10.43 16.05 16.25
N GLU A 502 10.47 15.52 15.02
CA GLU A 502 9.31 15.41 14.15
C GLU A 502 8.50 14.12 14.37
N ALA A 503 9.07 13.15 15.08
CA ALA A 503 8.42 11.89 15.40
C ALA A 503 7.22 12.07 16.34
N PRO A 504 6.23 11.16 16.33
CA PRO A 504 5.22 11.09 17.39
C PRO A 504 5.88 10.82 18.75
N GLU A 505 5.36 11.38 19.82
CA GLU A 505 5.91 11.24 21.16
C GLU A 505 5.76 9.83 21.70
N LEU A 506 4.65 9.17 21.34
CA LEU A 506 4.32 7.84 21.84
C LEU A 506 3.92 6.92 20.68
N ILE A 507 4.31 5.64 20.78
CA ILE A 507 3.84 4.57 19.89
C ILE A 507 3.09 3.54 20.73
N VAL A 508 1.81 3.33 20.42
CA VAL A 508 0.91 2.44 21.15
C VAL A 508 0.94 1.06 20.52
N GLY A 509 1.43 0.07 21.24
CA GLY A 509 1.47 -1.34 20.86
C GLY A 509 0.28 -2.09 21.43
N CYS A 510 -0.59 -2.61 20.56
CA CYS A 510 -1.73 -3.42 20.95
C CYS A 510 -1.34 -4.89 21.13
N ARG A 511 -2.11 -5.59 21.96
CA ARG A 511 -2.05 -7.04 22.09
C ARG A 511 -3.10 -7.69 21.16
N PRO A 512 -2.77 -8.75 20.41
CA PRO A 512 -3.82 -9.48 19.69
C PRO A 512 -4.95 -9.93 20.63
N PRO A 513 -6.22 -9.84 20.23
CA PRO A 513 -6.73 -9.54 18.89
C PRO A 513 -7.03 -8.05 18.62
N PHE A 514 -6.40 -7.11 19.30
CA PHE A 514 -6.60 -5.67 19.11
C PHE A 514 -5.57 -5.09 18.14
N ARG A 515 -5.97 -4.04 17.45
CA ARG A 515 -5.07 -3.09 16.77
C ARG A 515 -5.57 -1.67 16.98
N VAL A 516 -4.72 -0.68 16.71
CA VAL A 516 -5.17 0.72 16.66
C VAL A 516 -6.03 0.95 15.42
N SER A 517 -7.15 1.65 15.58
CA SER A 517 -7.97 2.10 14.47
C SER A 517 -7.25 3.19 13.69
N TRP A 518 -7.36 3.19 12.37
CA TRP A 518 -6.86 4.26 11.51
C TRP A 518 -7.85 5.41 11.30
N THR A 519 -9.06 5.29 11.83
CA THR A 519 -10.01 6.40 11.79
C THR A 519 -9.50 7.52 12.68
N THR A 520 -9.52 8.75 12.15
CA THR A 520 -9.05 9.94 12.85
C THR A 520 -10.17 10.65 13.59
N ALA A 521 -11.41 10.35 13.22
CA ALA A 521 -12.60 10.85 13.90
C ALA A 521 -12.87 10.10 15.20
N ILE A 522 -13.87 10.52 15.93
CA ILE A 522 -14.25 10.00 17.25
C ILE A 522 -15.02 8.68 17.21
N GLY A 523 -15.19 8.04 16.09
CA GLY A 523 -15.86 6.72 16.00
C GLY A 523 -15.96 6.19 14.60
#